data_00ec503684bb51b9ea7fb70e16129a6e
#
_entry.id   00ec503684bb51b9ea7fb70e16129a6e
#
_cell.length_a   1.000
_cell.length_b   1.000
_cell.length_c   1.000
_cell.angle_alpha   90.00
_cell.angle_beta   90.00
_cell.angle_gamma   90.00
#
_symmetry.space_group_name_H-M   'P 1'
#
loop_
_entity.id
_entity.type
_entity.pdbx_description
1 polymer ?
#
loop_
_entity_poly.entity_id
_entity_poly.type
_entity_poly.pdbx_seq_one_letter_code
_entity_poly.pdbx_strand_id
1 'polypeptide(L)'
;MNKTVTINLANTAFVIDEMAYLLLQEYLNQLKQTFKNTEGSNDILEDIEARIAELFQERKKSNEYVINKVDVEDIIKTLGEPNEFDEGTSEKNNIPPHKVYTDKKLFRDPDDKYIGGVAAGISHYFAFDPTWIRLIWLLLAIFSGGTFFLIYILFWIIVPEAKTTSDELRMKGKPVNIATIKKIREE
;
A
#
# COMPACT_ATOMS: atom_id res chain seq x y z
N MET A 1 29.23 12.06 17.39
CA MET A 1 28.52 10.79 17.69
C MET A 1 27.09 10.99 17.28
N ASN A 2 26.58 10.19 16.35
CA ASN A 2 25.14 10.25 16.01
C ASN A 2 24.37 9.44 17.06
N LYS A 3 23.38 10.06 17.64
CA LYS A 3 22.48 9.42 18.59
C LYS A 3 21.37 8.72 17.83
N THR A 4 21.08 7.49 18.17
CA THR A 4 20.02 6.70 17.56
C THR A 4 18.91 6.44 18.56
N VAL A 5 17.68 6.35 18.06
CA VAL A 5 16.47 6.07 18.83
C VAL A 5 15.80 4.83 18.24
N THR A 6 15.21 4.00 19.08
CA THR A 6 14.36 2.90 18.62
C THR A 6 12.91 3.36 18.63
N ILE A 7 12.23 3.26 17.49
CA ILE A 7 10.82 3.58 17.33
C ILE A 7 10.03 2.33 16.95
N ASN A 8 8.72 2.35 17.25
CA ASN A 8 7.79 1.32 16.81
C ASN A 8 6.79 1.96 15.83
N LEU A 9 6.73 1.43 14.61
CA LEU A 9 5.77 1.82 13.57
C LEU A 9 5.05 0.56 13.07
N ALA A 10 3.73 0.59 13.06
CA ALA A 10 2.91 -0.54 12.61
C ALA A 10 3.40 -1.89 13.18
N ASN A 11 3.60 -1.96 14.50
CA ASN A 11 4.10 -3.14 15.23
C ASN A 11 5.51 -3.62 14.85
N THR A 12 6.30 -2.81 14.16
CA THR A 12 7.69 -3.14 13.79
C THR A 12 8.66 -2.14 14.41
N ALA A 13 9.73 -2.67 15.02
CA ALA A 13 10.78 -1.86 15.62
C ALA A 13 11.84 -1.45 14.58
N PHE A 14 12.19 -0.16 14.56
CA PHE A 14 13.21 0.42 13.71
C PHE A 14 14.20 1.22 14.54
N VAL A 15 15.48 1.15 14.15
CA VAL A 15 16.54 2.02 14.70
C VAL A 15 16.71 3.20 13.74
N ILE A 16 16.55 4.41 14.25
CA ILE A 16 16.54 5.65 13.46
C ILE A 16 17.49 6.68 14.07
N ASP A 17 18.15 7.48 13.23
CA ASP A 17 18.95 8.64 13.64
C ASP A 17 18.04 9.69 14.30
N GLU A 18 18.55 10.41 15.31
CA GLU A 18 17.78 11.43 16.04
C GLU A 18 17.23 12.52 15.12
N MET A 19 17.99 12.97 14.12
CA MET A 19 17.53 13.98 13.15
C MET A 19 16.44 13.43 12.21
N ALA A 20 16.58 12.17 11.80
CA ALA A 20 15.58 11.48 11.02
C ALA A 20 14.27 11.26 11.81
N TYR A 21 14.39 10.95 13.10
CA TYR A 21 13.25 10.81 14.00
C TYR A 21 12.47 12.11 14.14
N LEU A 22 13.15 13.25 14.35
CA LEU A 22 12.51 14.55 14.46
C LEU A 22 11.75 14.91 13.17
N LEU A 23 12.36 14.66 12.02
CA LEU A 23 11.72 14.90 10.72
C LEU A 23 10.48 14.02 10.53
N LEU A 24 10.57 12.74 10.84
CA LEU A 24 9.44 11.81 10.77
C LEU A 24 8.30 12.21 11.72
N GLN A 25 8.64 12.60 12.95
CA GLN A 25 7.66 13.03 13.93
C GLN A 25 6.93 14.30 13.49
N GLU A 26 7.65 15.26 12.93
CA GLU A 26 7.06 16.49 12.38
C GLU A 26 6.08 16.16 11.24
N TYR A 27 6.50 15.31 10.30
CA TYR A 27 5.66 14.84 9.21
C TYR A 27 4.37 14.16 9.68
N LEU A 28 4.46 13.22 10.62
CA LEU A 28 3.30 12.54 11.19
C LEU A 28 2.37 13.49 11.95
N ASN A 29 2.92 14.50 12.64
CA ASN A 29 2.12 15.52 13.30
C ASN A 29 1.36 16.42 12.30
N GLN A 30 2.01 16.79 11.19
CA GLN A 30 1.37 17.55 10.12
C GLN A 30 0.22 16.74 9.49
N LEU A 31 0.43 15.44 9.22
CA LEU A 31 -0.62 14.55 8.75
C LEU A 31 -1.81 14.46 9.71
N LYS A 32 -1.55 14.33 11.03
CA LYS A 32 -2.60 14.33 12.05
C LYS A 32 -3.41 15.62 12.07
N GLN A 33 -2.77 16.76 11.81
CA GLN A 33 -3.47 18.04 11.70
C GLN A 33 -4.30 18.14 10.42
N THR A 34 -3.75 17.74 9.28
CA THR A 34 -4.42 17.76 7.98
C THR A 34 -5.68 16.89 7.98
N PHE A 35 -5.61 15.70 8.56
CA PHE A 35 -6.74 14.76 8.59
C PHE A 35 -7.64 14.86 9.82
N LYS A 36 -7.41 15.84 10.71
CA LYS A 36 -8.15 15.96 11.99
C LYS A 36 -9.68 15.99 11.82
N ASN A 37 -10.18 16.58 10.75
CA ASN A 37 -11.61 16.75 10.48
C ASN A 37 -12.13 15.76 9.41
N THR A 38 -11.29 14.82 8.94
CA THR A 38 -11.68 13.83 7.93
C THR A 38 -12.31 12.61 8.61
N GLU A 39 -13.42 12.12 8.10
CA GLU A 39 -14.02 10.86 8.54
C GLU A 39 -13.05 9.70 8.29
N GLY A 40 -12.91 8.78 9.26
CA GLY A 40 -11.92 7.70 9.16
C GLY A 40 -10.46 8.14 9.32
N SER A 41 -10.20 9.34 9.87
CA SER A 41 -8.86 9.90 10.07
C SER A 41 -7.87 8.93 10.72
N ASN A 42 -8.30 8.19 11.74
CA ASN A 42 -7.43 7.23 12.43
C ASN A 42 -7.00 6.08 11.53
N ASP A 43 -7.92 5.55 10.72
CA ASP A 43 -7.63 4.45 9.80
C ASP A 43 -6.67 4.91 8.68
N ILE A 44 -6.88 6.14 8.18
CA ILE A 44 -5.99 6.76 7.18
C ILE A 44 -4.57 6.90 7.74
N LEU A 45 -4.45 7.39 8.98
CA LEU A 45 -3.15 7.57 9.64
C LEU A 45 -2.46 6.22 9.90
N GLU A 46 -3.21 5.21 10.33
CA GLU A 46 -2.69 3.86 10.54
C GLU A 46 -2.17 3.25 9.24
N ASP A 47 -2.90 3.41 8.13
CA ASP A 47 -2.46 2.96 6.80
C ASP A 47 -1.20 3.69 6.32
N ILE A 48 -1.09 4.99 6.58
CA ILE A 48 0.11 5.77 6.26
C ILE A 48 1.31 5.31 7.11
N GLU A 49 1.12 5.10 8.41
CA GLU A 49 2.17 4.57 9.29
C GLU A 49 2.60 3.15 8.86
N ALA A 50 1.66 2.29 8.48
CA ALA A 50 1.95 0.97 7.93
C ALA A 50 2.76 1.06 6.63
N ARG A 51 2.42 2.00 5.74
CA ARG A 51 3.15 2.21 4.50
C ARG A 51 4.57 2.74 4.73
N ILE A 52 4.76 3.64 5.69
CA ILE A 52 6.10 4.09 6.11
C ILE A 52 6.92 2.92 6.61
N ALA A 53 6.36 2.06 7.45
CA ALA A 53 7.03 0.87 7.96
C ALA A 53 7.44 -0.10 6.84
N GLU A 54 6.57 -0.33 5.84
CA GLU A 54 6.89 -1.12 4.64
C GLU A 54 8.10 -0.52 3.88
N LEU A 55 8.07 0.79 3.63
CA LEU A 55 9.14 1.49 2.92
C LEU A 55 10.46 1.45 3.69
N PHE A 56 10.43 1.52 5.03
CA PHE A 56 11.61 1.32 5.85
C PHE A 56 12.13 -0.12 5.76
N GLN A 57 11.25 -1.12 5.75
CA GLN A 57 11.66 -2.52 5.57
C GLN A 57 12.27 -2.78 4.18
N GLU A 58 11.71 -2.21 3.11
CA GLU A 58 12.25 -2.32 1.76
C GLU A 58 13.68 -1.74 1.65
N ARG A 59 13.99 -0.70 2.44
CA ARG A 59 15.32 -0.06 2.49
C ARG A 59 16.30 -0.76 3.42
N LYS A 60 15.80 -1.48 4.42
CA LYS A 60 16.59 -2.16 5.43
C LYS A 60 17.35 -3.32 4.80
N LYS A 61 18.61 -3.10 4.41
CA LYS A 61 19.49 -4.09 3.80
C LYS A 61 20.07 -5.10 4.81
N SER A 62 20.07 -4.77 6.11
CA SER A 62 20.57 -5.61 7.20
C SER A 62 19.85 -5.29 8.51
N ASN A 63 19.94 -6.17 9.50
CA ASN A 63 19.36 -5.93 10.83
C ASN A 63 20.00 -4.76 11.59
N GLU A 64 21.21 -4.37 11.22
CA GLU A 64 21.98 -3.27 11.82
C GLU A 64 21.78 -1.93 11.08
N TYR A 65 20.91 -1.90 10.06
CA TYR A 65 20.68 -0.68 9.29
C TYR A 65 19.98 0.38 10.14
N VAL A 66 20.59 1.56 10.23
CA VAL A 66 20.04 2.74 10.91
C VAL A 66 19.39 3.63 9.85
N ILE A 67 18.09 3.91 10.01
CA ILE A 67 17.37 4.82 9.14
C ILE A 67 17.90 6.23 9.35
N ASN A 68 18.31 6.87 8.28
CA ASN A 68 18.88 8.20 8.28
C ASN A 68 17.92 9.25 7.72
N LYS A 69 18.30 10.53 7.80
CA LYS A 69 17.50 11.65 7.33
C LYS A 69 17.12 11.55 5.85
N VAL A 70 18.05 11.09 5.00
CA VAL A 70 17.81 10.95 3.55
C VAL A 70 16.74 9.89 3.28
N ASP A 71 16.72 8.80 4.03
CA ASP A 71 15.70 7.77 3.91
C ASP A 71 14.31 8.33 4.21
N VAL A 72 14.19 9.15 5.26
CA VAL A 72 12.91 9.80 5.63
C VAL A 72 12.48 10.82 4.58
N GLU A 73 13.40 11.67 4.10
CA GLU A 73 13.11 12.64 3.04
C GLU A 73 12.61 11.97 1.75
N ASP A 74 13.22 10.87 1.36
CA ASP A 74 12.79 10.11 0.18
C ASP A 74 11.42 9.44 0.36
N ILE A 75 11.12 9.00 1.58
CA ILE A 75 9.80 8.45 1.89
C ILE A 75 8.73 9.54 1.84
N ILE A 76 8.99 10.72 2.41
CA ILE A 76 8.09 11.88 2.32
C ILE A 76 7.83 12.24 0.86
N LYS A 77 8.86 12.29 0.01
CA LYS A 77 8.69 12.52 -1.44
C LYS A 77 7.84 11.45 -2.13
N THR A 78 7.94 10.20 -1.68
CA THR A 78 7.17 9.09 -2.25
C THR A 78 5.70 9.14 -1.85
N LEU A 79 5.42 9.50 -0.60
CA LEU A 79 4.06 9.57 -0.04
C LEU A 79 3.34 10.87 -0.40
N GLY A 80 4.08 11.97 -0.58
CA GLY A 80 3.57 13.32 -0.78
C GLY A 80 3.61 14.16 0.50
N GLU A 81 3.57 15.48 0.35
CA GLU A 81 3.54 16.40 1.49
C GLU A 81 2.13 16.62 2.00
N PRO A 82 1.94 16.77 3.33
CA PRO A 82 0.61 16.96 3.93
C PRO A 82 -0.16 18.16 3.37
N ASN A 83 0.53 19.24 3.01
CA ASN A 83 -0.07 20.48 2.50
C ASN A 83 -0.69 20.34 1.09
N GLU A 84 -0.36 19.26 0.36
CA GLU A 84 -0.93 19.00 -0.98
C GLU A 84 -2.35 18.45 -0.91
N PHE A 85 -2.83 18.08 0.28
CA PHE A 85 -4.11 17.41 0.50
C PHE A 85 -5.14 18.27 1.24
N ASP A 86 -4.81 19.55 1.51
CA ASP A 86 -5.75 20.50 2.11
C ASP A 86 -6.78 20.92 1.04
N GLU A 87 -8.07 20.73 1.29
CA GLU A 87 -9.18 20.90 0.32
C GLU A 87 -9.35 22.32 -0.22
N GLY A 88 -8.44 23.25 0.13
CA GLY A 88 -8.49 24.69 -0.25
C GLY A 88 -7.65 25.10 -1.45
N THR A 89 -6.72 24.30 -1.93
CA THR A 89 -5.80 24.71 -3.01
C THR A 89 -5.84 23.77 -4.19
N SER A 90 -6.85 23.95 -5.05
CA SER A 90 -6.89 23.35 -6.40
C SER A 90 -5.88 24.05 -7.33
N GLU A 91 -4.65 24.20 -6.92
CA GLU A 91 -3.57 24.47 -7.87
C GLU A 91 -3.01 23.13 -8.34
N LYS A 92 -3.27 22.87 -9.63
CA LYS A 92 -2.59 21.84 -10.41
C LYS A 92 -1.09 22.11 -10.39
N ASN A 93 -0.42 21.77 -9.30
CA ASN A 93 1.02 21.69 -9.30
C ASN A 93 1.38 20.53 -10.22
N ASN A 94 1.87 20.88 -11.42
CA ASN A 94 2.59 20.01 -12.34
C ASN A 94 3.88 19.54 -11.65
N ILE A 95 3.75 18.69 -10.64
CA ILE A 95 4.86 17.88 -10.18
C ILE A 95 5.15 16.94 -11.34
N PRO A 96 6.37 16.99 -11.94
CA PRO A 96 6.73 16.02 -12.97
C PRO A 96 6.43 14.66 -12.38
N PRO A 97 5.82 13.74 -13.15
CA PRO A 97 5.52 12.41 -12.64
C PRO A 97 6.85 11.79 -12.21
N HIS A 98 7.19 11.94 -10.93
CA HIS A 98 8.16 11.07 -10.32
C HIS A 98 7.65 9.69 -10.69
N LYS A 99 8.46 8.88 -11.35
CA LYS A 99 8.09 7.53 -11.77
C LYS A 99 7.64 6.79 -10.50
N VAL A 100 6.40 6.98 -10.15
CA VAL A 100 5.74 6.18 -9.13
C VAL A 100 5.70 4.80 -9.75
N TYR A 101 6.67 3.99 -9.38
CA TYR A 101 6.69 2.59 -9.75
C TYR A 101 5.43 2.00 -9.13
N THR A 102 4.41 1.86 -9.94
CA THR A 102 3.26 1.03 -9.61
C THR A 102 3.77 -0.40 -9.68
N ASP A 103 4.34 -0.87 -8.58
CA ASP A 103 4.77 -2.25 -8.43
C ASP A 103 3.51 -3.11 -8.30
N LYS A 104 2.88 -3.37 -9.47
CA LYS A 104 1.65 -4.13 -9.56
C LYS A 104 1.93 -5.57 -9.18
N LYS A 105 1.30 -6.01 -8.10
CA LYS A 105 1.46 -7.37 -7.57
C LYS A 105 0.15 -8.12 -7.62
N LEU A 106 0.23 -9.43 -7.79
CA LEU A 106 -0.92 -10.31 -7.76
C LEU A 106 -1.25 -10.66 -6.31
N PHE A 107 -2.45 -10.23 -5.88
CA PHE A 107 -3.04 -10.58 -4.60
C PHE A 107 -4.43 -11.18 -4.81
N ARG A 108 -4.93 -11.91 -3.83
CA ARG A 108 -6.34 -12.29 -3.76
C ARG A 108 -7.14 -11.11 -3.20
N ASP A 109 -8.28 -10.84 -3.80
CA ASP A 109 -9.17 -9.77 -3.35
C ASP A 109 -9.99 -10.24 -2.14
N PRO A 110 -9.90 -9.56 -0.98
CA PRO A 110 -10.70 -9.89 0.19
C PRO A 110 -12.16 -9.46 0.08
N ASP A 111 -12.47 -8.41 -0.70
CA ASP A 111 -13.79 -7.79 -0.76
C ASP A 111 -14.70 -8.45 -1.78
N ASP A 112 -14.19 -8.76 -2.98
CA ASP A 112 -14.95 -9.43 -4.05
C ASP A 112 -14.58 -10.93 -4.16
N LYS A 113 -14.81 -11.68 -3.08
CA LYS A 113 -14.49 -13.11 -3.00
C LYS A 113 -15.74 -14.02 -3.04
N TYR A 114 -15.93 -14.77 -4.13
CA TYR A 114 -16.83 -15.91 -4.14
C TYR A 114 -16.14 -17.18 -3.65
N ILE A 115 -14.97 -17.50 -4.22
CA ILE A 115 -14.13 -18.64 -3.82
C ILE A 115 -12.70 -18.12 -3.61
N GLY A 116 -12.38 -17.69 -2.40
CA GLY A 116 -11.03 -17.28 -2.00
C GLY A 116 -10.45 -16.02 -2.68
N GLY A 117 -11.20 -15.28 -3.52
CA GLY A 117 -10.79 -14.03 -4.12
C GLY A 117 -9.75 -14.11 -5.25
N VAL A 118 -9.36 -15.32 -5.70
CA VAL A 118 -8.35 -15.53 -6.74
C VAL A 118 -8.78 -14.92 -8.08
N ALA A 119 -10.02 -15.20 -8.51
CA ALA A 119 -10.53 -14.70 -9.78
C ALA A 119 -10.62 -13.17 -9.82
N ALA A 120 -11.06 -12.54 -8.72
CA ALA A 120 -11.10 -11.10 -8.59
C ALA A 120 -9.68 -10.48 -8.56
N GLY A 121 -8.74 -11.08 -7.84
CA GLY A 121 -7.34 -10.64 -7.86
C GLY A 121 -6.70 -10.70 -9.24
N ILE A 122 -6.94 -11.78 -10.00
CA ILE A 122 -6.49 -11.93 -11.39
C ILE A 122 -7.14 -10.87 -12.29
N SER A 123 -8.43 -10.59 -12.11
CA SER A 123 -9.15 -9.59 -12.91
C SER A 123 -8.57 -8.19 -12.72
N HIS A 124 -8.27 -7.79 -11.48
CA HIS A 124 -7.60 -6.53 -11.19
C HIS A 124 -6.20 -6.47 -11.81
N TYR A 125 -5.44 -7.59 -11.76
CA TYR A 125 -4.11 -7.65 -12.35
C TYR A 125 -4.13 -7.43 -13.87
N PHE A 126 -5.09 -7.99 -14.58
CA PHE A 126 -5.23 -7.84 -16.04
C PHE A 126 -6.16 -6.70 -16.46
N ALA A 127 -6.78 -5.99 -15.53
CA ALA A 127 -7.79 -4.95 -15.77
C ALA A 127 -9.01 -5.47 -16.56
N PHE A 128 -9.46 -6.69 -16.26
CA PHE A 128 -10.67 -7.29 -16.78
C PHE A 128 -11.78 -7.27 -15.71
N ASP A 129 -13.03 -7.46 -16.16
CA ASP A 129 -14.15 -7.64 -15.23
C ASP A 129 -14.04 -9.02 -14.54
N PRO A 130 -14.21 -9.10 -13.19
CA PRO A 130 -14.14 -10.36 -12.45
C PRO A 130 -15.12 -11.42 -12.94
N THR A 131 -16.28 -11.02 -13.46
CA THR A 131 -17.31 -11.93 -13.96
C THR A 131 -16.80 -12.76 -15.13
N TRP A 132 -16.09 -12.14 -16.07
CA TRP A 132 -15.51 -12.84 -17.21
C TRP A 132 -14.43 -13.83 -16.80
N ILE A 133 -13.58 -13.43 -15.85
CA ILE A 133 -12.53 -14.33 -15.33
C ILE A 133 -13.17 -15.54 -14.63
N ARG A 134 -14.23 -15.35 -13.84
CA ARG A 134 -14.97 -16.44 -13.21
C ARG A 134 -15.60 -17.39 -14.22
N LEU A 135 -16.21 -16.83 -15.28
CA LEU A 135 -16.81 -17.62 -16.34
C LEU A 135 -15.77 -18.46 -17.09
N ILE A 136 -14.63 -17.88 -17.43
CA ILE A 136 -13.51 -18.60 -18.07
C ILE A 136 -13.02 -19.73 -17.18
N TRP A 137 -12.80 -19.50 -15.87
CA TRP A 137 -12.37 -20.54 -14.93
C TRP A 137 -13.39 -21.67 -14.82
N LEU A 138 -14.69 -21.34 -14.79
CA LEU A 138 -15.76 -22.34 -14.75
C LEU A 138 -15.76 -23.23 -16.01
N LEU A 139 -15.69 -22.60 -17.19
CA LEU A 139 -15.63 -23.34 -18.45
C LEU A 139 -14.39 -24.23 -18.52
N LEU A 140 -13.22 -23.72 -18.16
CA LEU A 140 -11.99 -24.50 -18.12
C LEU A 140 -12.08 -25.67 -17.15
N ALA A 141 -12.70 -25.50 -15.97
CA ALA A 141 -12.90 -26.57 -15.01
C ALA A 141 -13.79 -27.68 -15.58
N ILE A 142 -14.86 -27.33 -16.28
CA ILE A 142 -15.78 -28.30 -16.91
C ILE A 142 -15.08 -29.04 -18.07
N PHE A 143 -14.48 -28.31 -19.02
CA PHE A 143 -13.88 -28.90 -20.20
C PHE A 143 -12.62 -29.73 -19.90
N SER A 144 -11.90 -29.43 -18.82
CA SER A 144 -10.69 -30.17 -18.39
C SER A 144 -10.97 -31.39 -17.50
N GLY A 145 -12.26 -31.75 -17.27
CA GLY A 145 -12.60 -32.83 -16.35
C GLY A 145 -12.18 -32.56 -14.89
N GLY A 146 -12.16 -31.27 -14.49
CA GLY A 146 -11.83 -30.86 -13.12
C GLY A 146 -10.36 -30.48 -12.87
N THR A 147 -9.47 -30.65 -13.83
CA THR A 147 -8.03 -30.31 -13.66
C THR A 147 -7.84 -28.84 -13.32
N PHE A 148 -8.56 -27.93 -13.97
CA PHE A 148 -8.47 -26.50 -13.67
C PHE A 148 -9.03 -26.12 -12.30
N PHE A 149 -9.87 -26.93 -11.69
CA PHE A 149 -10.30 -26.76 -10.30
C PHE A 149 -9.12 -26.98 -9.33
N LEU A 150 -8.30 -27.99 -9.57
CA LEU A 150 -7.08 -28.21 -8.78
C LEU A 150 -6.07 -27.07 -8.95
N ILE A 151 -5.90 -26.56 -10.17
CA ILE A 151 -5.05 -25.39 -10.45
C ILE A 151 -5.58 -24.15 -9.70
N TYR A 152 -6.89 -23.95 -9.63
CA TYR A 152 -7.49 -22.87 -8.86
C TYR A 152 -7.16 -22.98 -7.36
N ILE A 153 -7.22 -24.18 -6.79
CA ILE A 153 -6.83 -24.42 -5.39
C ILE A 153 -5.34 -24.10 -5.17
N LEU A 154 -4.46 -24.45 -6.11
CA LEU A 154 -3.06 -24.08 -6.03
C LEU A 154 -2.86 -22.55 -6.01
N PHE A 155 -3.54 -21.80 -6.88
CA PHE A 155 -3.52 -20.34 -6.85
C PHE A 155 -4.05 -19.79 -5.53
N TRP A 156 -5.09 -20.36 -4.98
CA TRP A 156 -5.65 -19.98 -3.69
C TRP A 156 -4.65 -20.12 -2.54
N ILE A 157 -3.82 -21.16 -2.57
CA ILE A 157 -2.79 -21.41 -1.55
C ILE A 157 -1.56 -20.50 -1.76
N ILE A 158 -1.12 -20.35 -3.00
CA ILE A 158 0.13 -19.65 -3.34
C ILE A 158 -0.02 -18.13 -3.33
N VAL A 159 -1.14 -17.61 -3.86
CA VAL A 159 -1.36 -16.16 -3.97
C VAL A 159 -1.79 -15.60 -2.62
N PRO A 160 -1.04 -14.65 -2.03
CA PRO A 160 -1.41 -14.03 -0.76
C PRO A 160 -2.66 -13.17 -0.90
N GLU A 161 -3.40 -13.01 0.19
CA GLU A 161 -4.53 -12.09 0.28
C GLU A 161 -4.04 -10.66 0.51
N ALA A 162 -4.66 -9.68 -0.16
CA ALA A 162 -4.42 -8.26 0.11
C ALA A 162 -4.94 -7.94 1.52
N LYS A 163 -4.03 -7.67 2.46
CA LYS A 163 -4.38 -7.43 3.87
C LYS A 163 -4.29 -5.96 4.26
N THR A 164 -3.51 -5.19 3.51
CA THR A 164 -3.29 -3.78 3.77
C THR A 164 -3.83 -2.95 2.61
N THR A 165 -4.15 -1.68 2.89
CA THR A 165 -4.53 -0.71 1.85
C THR A 165 -3.43 -0.56 0.78
N SER A 166 -2.17 -0.71 1.18
CA SER A 166 -1.04 -0.76 0.25
C SER A 166 -1.12 -1.94 -0.71
N ASP A 167 -1.45 -3.15 -0.21
CA ASP A 167 -1.58 -4.35 -1.04
C ASP A 167 -2.74 -4.22 -2.03
N GLU A 168 -3.85 -3.66 -1.58
CA GLU A 168 -5.03 -3.39 -2.40
C GLU A 168 -4.72 -2.39 -3.53
N LEU A 169 -4.01 -1.29 -3.21
CA LEU A 169 -3.55 -0.33 -4.21
C LEU A 169 -2.61 -0.97 -5.23
N ARG A 170 -1.64 -1.79 -4.78
CA ARG A 170 -0.73 -2.53 -5.65
C ARG A 170 -1.47 -3.55 -6.52
N MET A 171 -2.47 -4.25 -5.98
CA MET A 171 -3.33 -5.16 -6.74
C MET A 171 -4.06 -4.42 -7.86
N LYS A 172 -4.64 -3.25 -7.57
CA LYS A 172 -5.34 -2.39 -8.52
C LYS A 172 -4.38 -1.61 -9.46
N GLY A 173 -3.07 -1.71 -9.26
CA GLY A 173 -2.05 -0.98 -10.03
C GLY A 173 -2.10 0.54 -9.82
N LYS A 174 -2.60 0.98 -8.67
CA LYS A 174 -2.63 2.39 -8.26
C LYS A 174 -1.34 2.74 -7.48
N PRO A 175 -0.85 3.99 -7.57
CA PRO A 175 0.29 4.42 -6.75
C PRO A 175 -0.09 4.41 -5.27
N VAL A 176 0.85 4.00 -4.42
CA VAL A 176 0.64 3.98 -2.97
C VAL A 176 1.17 5.28 -2.37
N ASN A 177 0.34 6.30 -2.36
CA ASN A 177 0.59 7.61 -1.76
C ASN A 177 -0.61 8.04 -0.88
N ILE A 178 -0.47 9.13 -0.14
CA ILE A 178 -1.49 9.63 0.78
C ILE A 178 -2.83 9.86 0.08
N ALA A 179 -2.81 10.47 -1.12
CA ALA A 179 -4.03 10.77 -1.88
C ALA A 179 -4.82 9.52 -2.24
N THR A 180 -4.14 8.44 -2.66
CA THR A 180 -4.80 7.18 -3.02
C THR A 180 -5.25 6.38 -1.80
N ILE A 181 -4.49 6.45 -0.69
CA ILE A 181 -4.89 5.85 0.59
C ILE A 181 -6.17 6.52 1.11
N LYS A 182 -6.19 7.88 1.16
CA LYS A 182 -7.38 8.65 1.55
C LYS A 182 -8.58 8.25 0.69
N LYS A 183 -8.42 8.24 -0.64
CA LYS A 183 -9.51 7.94 -1.57
C LYS A 183 -10.13 6.56 -1.38
N ILE A 184 -9.34 5.52 -1.10
CA ILE A 184 -9.85 4.16 -0.85
C ILE A 184 -10.67 4.10 0.45
N ARG A 185 -10.31 4.90 1.45
CA ARG A 185 -11.04 4.90 2.73
C ARG A 185 -12.35 5.69 2.68
N GLU A 186 -12.50 6.57 1.70
CA GLU A 186 -13.71 7.36 1.48
C GLU A 186 -14.70 6.67 0.50
N GLU A 187 -14.30 5.62 -0.23
CA GLU A 187 -15.15 4.79 -1.11
C GLU A 187 -15.87 3.70 -0.33
#